data_78b387687d7ca3e96545dbfdc98c764f
#
_entry.id   78b387687d7ca3e96545dbfdc98c764f
#
_cell.length_a   1.000
_cell.length_b   1.000
_cell.length_c   1.000
_cell.angle_alpha   90.00
_cell.angle_beta   90.00
_cell.angle_gamma   90.00
#
_symmetry.space_group_name_H-M   'P 1'
#
loop_
_entity.id
_entity.type
_entity.pdbx_description
1 polymer ?
#
loop_
_entity_poly.entity_id
_entity_poly.type
_entity_poly.pdbx_seq_one_letter_code
_entity_poly.pdbx_strand_id
1 'polypeptide(L)'
;MAIIIAFFAAARAASADVLKVTLDGTINPVTAEYIDHAIDEAQKTHADALLIQLDTPGGIMGPMEKIIQKILASPVPVIIYVTPAGADAGSAGFFILEAADVAVMAPGTHAGAAHPVRGDGVAMDPIMKEKLENYASSLLRSYVGKRG
;
A
#
# COMPACT_ATOMS: atom_id res chain seq x y z
N MET A 1 33.38 -51.14 17.63
CA MET A 1 31.91 -50.90 17.58
C MET A 1 31.72 -49.40 17.64
N ALA A 2 31.52 -48.73 16.51
CA ALA A 2 31.39 -47.27 16.42
C ALA A 2 29.90 -46.90 16.43
N ILE A 3 29.49 -46.11 17.41
CA ILE A 3 28.10 -45.59 17.55
C ILE A 3 27.99 -44.33 16.71
N ILE A 4 27.25 -44.37 15.61
CA ILE A 4 26.91 -43.21 14.79
C ILE A 4 25.67 -42.56 15.45
N ILE A 5 25.86 -41.41 16.13
CA ILE A 5 24.76 -40.60 16.63
C ILE A 5 24.27 -39.73 15.47
N ALA A 6 23.11 -40.08 14.87
CA ALA A 6 22.46 -39.27 13.87
C ALA A 6 21.75 -38.07 14.56
N PHE A 7 22.29 -36.88 14.34
CA PHE A 7 21.62 -35.62 14.78
C PHE A 7 20.48 -35.30 13.81
N PHE A 8 19.26 -35.61 14.20
CA PHE A 8 18.06 -35.16 13.48
C PHE A 8 17.83 -33.68 13.86
N ALA A 9 18.29 -32.76 13.01
CA ALA A 9 17.87 -31.37 13.10
C ALA A 9 16.41 -31.26 12.62
N ALA A 10 15.48 -31.15 13.56
CA ALA A 10 14.11 -30.84 13.22
C ALA A 10 14.05 -29.40 12.66
N ALA A 11 13.94 -29.28 11.34
CA ALA A 11 13.64 -28.00 10.71
C ALA A 11 12.26 -27.55 11.20
N ARG A 12 12.23 -26.55 12.10
CA ARG A 12 11.00 -25.83 12.44
C ARG A 12 10.59 -25.08 11.18
N ALA A 13 9.45 -25.42 10.59
CA ALA A 13 8.79 -24.55 9.62
C ALA A 13 8.51 -23.23 10.34
N ALA A 14 9.22 -22.16 9.99
CA ALA A 14 8.92 -20.83 10.45
C ALA A 14 7.58 -20.45 9.81
N SER A 15 6.53 -20.35 10.63
CA SER A 15 5.26 -19.75 10.20
C SER A 15 5.49 -18.24 10.15
N ALA A 16 5.33 -17.64 8.98
CA ALA A 16 5.37 -16.18 8.86
C ALA A 16 4.12 -15.59 9.55
N ASP A 17 4.33 -14.62 10.42
CA ASP A 17 3.25 -13.89 11.10
C ASP A 17 2.91 -12.63 10.28
N VAL A 18 1.79 -12.65 9.56
CA VAL A 18 1.35 -11.57 8.69
C VAL A 18 0.11 -10.91 9.28
N LEU A 19 0.24 -9.65 9.67
CA LEU A 19 -0.92 -8.85 10.04
C LEU A 19 -1.69 -8.48 8.78
N LYS A 20 -3.01 -8.78 8.77
CA LYS A 20 -3.87 -8.48 7.62
C LYS A 20 -4.91 -7.43 7.98
N VAL A 21 -5.05 -6.41 7.13
CA VAL A 21 -6.09 -5.38 7.21
C VAL A 21 -6.76 -5.19 5.85
N THR A 22 -7.97 -4.62 5.85
CA THR A 22 -8.73 -4.33 4.63
C THR A 22 -9.00 -2.84 4.55
N LEU A 23 -8.66 -2.23 3.42
CA LEU A 23 -9.04 -0.87 3.06
C LEU A 23 -10.03 -0.97 1.90
N ASP A 24 -11.31 -0.85 2.22
CA ASP A 24 -12.43 -0.87 1.27
C ASP A 24 -13.16 0.49 1.35
N GLY A 25 -13.18 1.21 0.23
CA GLY A 25 -13.82 2.51 0.12
C GLY A 25 -12.86 3.70 -0.04
N THR A 26 -13.36 4.90 0.21
CA THR A 26 -12.69 6.17 -0.13
C THR A 26 -11.52 6.50 0.79
N ILE A 27 -10.42 6.99 0.22
CA ILE A 27 -9.27 7.51 0.97
C ILE A 27 -9.63 8.86 1.60
N ASN A 28 -9.62 8.89 2.94
CA ASN A 28 -10.01 10.02 3.76
C ASN A 28 -9.19 10.05 5.08
N PRO A 29 -9.36 11.04 5.96
CA PRO A 29 -8.60 11.10 7.22
C PRO A 29 -8.75 9.87 8.11
N VAL A 30 -9.95 9.25 8.15
CA VAL A 30 -10.20 8.06 8.98
C VAL A 30 -9.46 6.84 8.45
N THR A 31 -9.49 6.64 7.12
CA THR A 31 -8.73 5.53 6.50
C THR A 31 -7.22 5.73 6.63
N ALA A 32 -6.73 6.97 6.61
CA ALA A 32 -5.32 7.25 6.86
C ALA A 32 -4.91 6.90 8.29
N GLU A 33 -5.71 7.26 9.29
CA GLU A 33 -5.48 6.89 10.69
C GLU A 33 -5.54 5.37 10.90
N TYR A 34 -6.49 4.70 10.24
CA TYR A 34 -6.61 3.24 10.29
C TYR A 34 -5.36 2.53 9.78
N ILE A 35 -4.79 2.96 8.66
CA ILE A 35 -3.56 2.38 8.12
C ILE A 35 -2.35 2.74 8.98
N ASP A 36 -2.29 3.95 9.54
CA ASP A 36 -1.25 4.37 10.47
C ASP A 36 -1.20 3.42 11.69
N HIS A 37 -2.35 3.18 12.31
CA HIS A 37 -2.47 2.24 13.43
C HIS A 37 -2.14 0.80 13.03
N ALA A 38 -2.50 0.35 11.83
CA ALA A 38 -2.18 -0.99 11.36
C ALA A 38 -0.65 -1.20 11.22
N ILE A 39 0.06 -0.20 10.71
CA ILE A 39 1.53 -0.23 10.61
C ILE A 39 2.17 -0.24 12.01
N ASP A 40 1.67 0.60 12.94
CA ASP A 40 2.16 0.63 14.31
C ASP A 40 1.91 -0.71 15.03
N GLU A 41 0.75 -1.33 14.82
CA GLU A 41 0.44 -2.63 15.41
C GLU A 41 1.31 -3.75 14.83
N ALA A 42 1.56 -3.76 13.50
CA ALA A 42 2.47 -4.70 12.87
C ALA A 42 3.90 -4.59 13.46
N GLN A 43 4.38 -3.36 13.68
CA GLN A 43 5.67 -3.11 14.32
C GLN A 43 5.68 -3.59 15.77
N LYS A 44 4.65 -3.29 16.55
CA LYS A 44 4.54 -3.63 17.96
C LYS A 44 4.45 -5.14 18.19
N THR A 45 3.77 -5.85 17.32
CA THR A 45 3.62 -7.31 17.37
C THR A 45 4.77 -8.05 16.71
N HIS A 46 5.74 -7.34 16.14
CA HIS A 46 6.87 -7.92 15.39
C HIS A 46 6.41 -8.81 14.23
N ALA A 47 5.33 -8.41 13.55
CA ALA A 47 4.85 -9.11 12.35
C ALA A 47 5.93 -9.15 11.26
N ASP A 48 6.01 -10.25 10.52
CA ASP A 48 6.95 -10.40 9.40
C ASP A 48 6.56 -9.53 8.20
N ALA A 49 5.25 -9.21 8.07
CA ALA A 49 4.72 -8.29 7.07
C ALA A 49 3.34 -7.75 7.47
N LEU A 50 2.97 -6.59 6.91
CA LEU A 50 1.60 -6.08 6.89
C LEU A 50 1.00 -6.30 5.51
N LEU A 51 -0.13 -7.02 5.42
CA LEU A 51 -0.90 -7.20 4.20
C LEU A 51 -2.13 -6.30 4.21
N ILE A 52 -2.19 -5.35 3.29
CA ILE A 52 -3.34 -4.47 3.05
C ILE A 52 -4.11 -4.98 1.84
N GLN A 53 -5.32 -5.52 2.06
CA GLN A 53 -6.26 -5.78 0.97
C GLN A 53 -6.90 -4.46 0.57
N LEU A 54 -6.78 -4.08 -0.71
CA LEU A 54 -7.17 -2.77 -1.21
C LEU A 54 -8.30 -2.88 -2.25
N ASP A 55 -9.37 -2.12 -2.01
CA ASP A 55 -10.42 -1.80 -2.97
C ASP A 55 -10.86 -0.35 -2.76
N THR A 56 -10.46 0.55 -3.66
CA THR A 56 -10.74 1.98 -3.50
C THR A 56 -10.90 2.69 -4.85
N PRO A 57 -11.93 3.54 -5.00
CA PRO A 57 -12.02 4.44 -6.14
C PRO A 57 -11.04 5.62 -6.06
N GLY A 58 -10.32 5.75 -4.95
CA GLY A 58 -9.44 6.87 -4.65
C GLY A 58 -9.95 7.75 -3.50
N GLY A 59 -9.57 9.03 -3.50
CA GLY A 59 -10.00 9.95 -2.47
C GLY A 59 -9.12 11.19 -2.35
N ILE A 60 -8.95 11.69 -1.13
CA ILE A 60 -8.34 12.98 -0.83
C ILE A 60 -6.81 12.87 -0.81
N MET A 61 -6.12 13.81 -1.47
CA MET A 61 -4.66 13.82 -1.62
C MET A 61 -3.91 13.85 -0.28
N GLY A 62 -4.28 14.72 0.65
CA GLY A 62 -3.60 14.83 1.94
C GLY A 62 -3.59 13.54 2.77
N PRO A 63 -4.72 12.85 2.97
CA PRO A 63 -4.76 11.52 3.57
C PRO A 63 -3.94 10.47 2.80
N MET A 64 -4.00 10.47 1.45
CA MET A 64 -3.16 9.60 0.61
C MET A 64 -1.67 9.80 0.91
N GLU A 65 -1.20 11.04 0.94
CA GLU A 65 0.20 11.37 1.23
C GLU A 65 0.64 10.89 2.62
N LYS A 66 -0.24 11.02 3.63
CA LYS A 66 0.03 10.49 4.98
C LYS A 66 0.20 8.98 4.99
N ILE A 67 -0.70 8.25 4.30
CA ILE A 67 -0.59 6.79 4.16
C ILE A 67 0.74 6.42 3.51
N ILE A 68 1.08 7.06 2.40
CA ILE A 68 2.32 6.79 1.67
C ILE A 68 3.55 7.07 2.54
N GLN A 69 3.61 8.22 3.21
CA GLN A 69 4.72 8.55 4.12
C GLN A 69 4.90 7.48 5.20
N LYS A 70 3.80 6.98 5.77
CA LYS A 70 3.85 5.95 6.79
C LYS A 70 4.32 4.60 6.24
N ILE A 71 3.87 4.20 5.05
CA ILE A 71 4.36 3.00 4.34
C ILE A 71 5.86 3.10 4.07
N LEU A 72 6.32 4.23 3.53
CA LEU A 72 7.73 4.43 3.18
C LEU A 72 8.66 4.47 4.43
N ALA A 73 8.14 4.84 5.58
CA ALA A 73 8.84 4.86 6.86
C ALA A 73 8.69 3.57 7.67
N SER A 74 7.86 2.63 7.21
CA SER A 74 7.57 1.40 7.95
C SER A 74 8.81 0.51 8.07
N PRO A 75 9.15 0.03 9.28
CA PRO A 75 10.19 -0.97 9.48
C PRO A 75 9.72 -2.39 9.13
N VAL A 76 8.40 -2.60 9.00
CA VAL A 76 7.77 -3.86 8.61
C VAL A 76 7.40 -3.79 7.14
N PRO A 77 7.75 -4.79 6.31
CA PRO A 77 7.36 -4.82 4.90
C PRO A 77 5.85 -4.69 4.72
N VAL A 78 5.43 -3.77 3.84
CA VAL A 78 4.02 -3.54 3.50
C VAL A 78 3.70 -4.13 2.14
N ILE A 79 2.79 -5.10 2.15
CA ILE A 79 2.25 -5.75 0.95
C ILE A 79 0.88 -5.15 0.67
N ILE A 80 0.66 -4.62 -0.53
CA ILE A 80 -0.68 -4.19 -0.95
C ILE A 80 -1.20 -5.13 -2.01
N TYR A 81 -2.38 -5.68 -1.76
CA TYR A 81 -3.05 -6.62 -2.63
C TYR A 81 -4.40 -6.07 -3.08
N VAL A 82 -4.50 -5.69 -4.35
CA VAL A 82 -5.77 -5.25 -4.93
C VAL A 82 -6.66 -6.47 -5.12
N THR A 83 -7.74 -6.55 -4.37
CA THR A 83 -8.64 -7.72 -4.26
C THR A 83 -9.98 -7.30 -3.64
N PRO A 84 -11.10 -8.00 -3.92
CA PRO A 84 -11.29 -9.20 -4.75
C PRO A 84 -11.25 -8.92 -6.27
N ALA A 85 -11.61 -9.92 -7.10
CA ALA A 85 -11.81 -9.70 -8.53
C ALA A 85 -12.84 -8.58 -8.75
N GLY A 86 -12.51 -7.60 -9.61
CA GLY A 86 -13.31 -6.40 -9.82
C GLY A 86 -12.93 -5.21 -8.93
N ALA A 87 -12.07 -5.40 -7.91
CA ALA A 87 -11.56 -4.34 -7.06
C ALA A 87 -10.71 -3.32 -7.85
N ASP A 88 -10.64 -2.11 -7.33
CA ASP A 88 -9.93 -1.00 -7.94
C ASP A 88 -8.87 -0.41 -7.00
N ALA A 89 -7.73 -0.02 -7.54
CA ALA A 89 -6.78 0.88 -6.94
C ALA A 89 -6.81 2.20 -7.73
N GLY A 90 -7.94 2.89 -7.69
CA GLY A 90 -8.21 4.09 -8.46
C GLY A 90 -7.59 5.33 -7.83
N SER A 91 -7.12 6.29 -8.68
CA SER A 91 -6.68 7.61 -8.25
C SER A 91 -5.67 7.57 -7.08
N ALA A 92 -6.04 8.04 -5.88
CA ALA A 92 -5.22 7.96 -4.67
C ALA A 92 -4.78 6.52 -4.34
N GLY A 93 -5.61 5.51 -4.65
CA GLY A 93 -5.30 4.09 -4.45
C GLY A 93 -4.12 3.63 -5.29
N PHE A 94 -3.99 4.13 -6.51
CA PHE A 94 -2.85 3.84 -7.37
C PHE A 94 -1.53 4.33 -6.76
N PHE A 95 -1.50 5.54 -6.22
CA PHE A 95 -0.30 6.07 -5.55
C PHE A 95 0.08 5.26 -4.30
N ILE A 96 -0.93 4.82 -3.53
CA ILE A 96 -0.73 3.98 -2.36
C ILE A 96 -0.18 2.61 -2.77
N LEU A 97 -0.72 2.00 -3.83
CA LEU A 97 -0.23 0.73 -4.39
C LEU A 97 1.24 0.84 -4.82
N GLU A 98 1.61 1.93 -5.50
CA GLU A 98 2.99 2.19 -5.95
C GLU A 98 3.97 2.43 -4.81
N ALA A 99 3.51 2.83 -3.62
CA ALA A 99 4.35 3.05 -2.45
C ALA A 99 4.65 1.77 -1.65
N ALA A 100 3.93 0.67 -1.88
CA ALA A 100 4.11 -0.59 -1.15
C ALA A 100 5.47 -1.24 -1.42
N ASP A 101 6.00 -2.04 -0.50
CA ASP A 101 7.20 -2.85 -0.73
C ASP A 101 6.91 -3.98 -1.73
N VAL A 102 5.71 -4.55 -1.69
CA VAL A 102 5.23 -5.53 -2.66
C VAL A 102 3.80 -5.16 -3.10
N ALA A 103 3.62 -4.93 -4.40
CA ALA A 103 2.32 -4.67 -5.01
C ALA A 103 1.82 -5.91 -5.75
N VAL A 104 0.60 -6.34 -5.44
CA VAL A 104 -0.03 -7.53 -6.02
C VAL A 104 -1.44 -7.17 -6.48
N MET A 105 -1.87 -7.74 -7.60
CA MET A 105 -3.22 -7.54 -8.13
C MET A 105 -3.87 -8.89 -8.41
N ALA A 106 -5.10 -9.09 -7.95
CA ALA A 106 -5.90 -10.25 -8.31
C ALA A 106 -6.30 -10.17 -9.80
N PRO A 107 -6.57 -11.30 -10.46
CA PRO A 107 -7.11 -11.27 -11.81
C PRO A 107 -8.43 -10.49 -11.88
N GLY A 108 -8.55 -9.64 -12.92
CA GLY A 108 -9.75 -8.81 -13.13
C GLY A 108 -9.86 -7.59 -12.23
N THR A 109 -8.77 -7.15 -11.60
CA THR A 109 -8.69 -5.89 -10.85
C THR A 109 -8.08 -4.78 -11.72
N HIS A 110 -8.27 -3.53 -11.32
CA HIS A 110 -7.81 -2.34 -12.03
C HIS A 110 -6.92 -1.48 -11.14
N ALA A 111 -6.03 -0.71 -11.76
CA ALA A 111 -5.24 0.32 -11.07
C ALA A 111 -4.99 1.49 -12.03
N GLY A 112 -5.04 2.72 -11.53
CA GLY A 112 -4.76 3.91 -12.36
C GLY A 112 -5.71 5.07 -12.10
N ALA A 113 -6.10 5.79 -13.18
CA ALA A 113 -6.93 7.00 -13.14
C ALA A 113 -6.37 8.10 -12.20
N ALA A 114 -5.05 8.25 -12.17
CA ALA A 114 -4.32 9.05 -11.18
C ALA A 114 -4.22 10.55 -11.51
N HIS A 115 -5.05 11.06 -12.43
CA HIS A 115 -5.09 12.49 -12.74
C HIS A 115 -5.83 13.26 -11.62
N PRO A 116 -5.23 14.31 -11.05
CA PRO A 116 -5.91 15.13 -10.05
C PRO A 116 -7.17 15.79 -10.62
N VAL A 117 -8.26 15.67 -9.89
CA VAL A 117 -9.53 16.32 -10.21
C VAL A 117 -10.04 17.10 -9.00
N ARG A 118 -10.89 18.12 -9.23
CA ARG A 118 -11.58 18.81 -8.14
C ARG A 118 -12.75 17.96 -7.64
N GLY A 119 -12.88 17.88 -6.32
CA GLY A 119 -13.96 17.10 -5.69
C GLY A 119 -15.36 17.68 -5.91
N ASP A 120 -15.46 18.95 -6.36
CA ASP A 120 -16.72 19.64 -6.66
C ASP A 120 -17.16 19.48 -8.14
N GLY A 121 -16.39 18.76 -8.97
CA GLY A 121 -16.67 18.55 -10.38
C GLY A 121 -16.50 19.78 -11.27
N VAL A 122 -16.05 20.90 -10.72
CA VAL A 122 -15.81 22.15 -11.48
C VAL A 122 -14.50 22.02 -12.26
N ALA A 123 -14.48 22.47 -13.51
CA ALA A 123 -13.27 22.51 -14.32
C ALA A 123 -12.15 23.29 -13.61
N MET A 124 -10.99 22.69 -13.54
CA MET A 124 -9.81 23.31 -12.95
C MET A 124 -9.20 24.33 -13.91
N ASP A 125 -8.67 25.42 -13.37
CA ASP A 125 -7.85 26.35 -14.15
C ASP A 125 -6.69 25.59 -14.84
N PRO A 126 -6.40 25.83 -16.12
CA PRO A 126 -5.39 25.07 -16.86
C PRO A 126 -3.99 25.09 -16.23
N ILE A 127 -3.56 26.23 -15.67
CA ILE A 127 -2.25 26.38 -15.02
C ILE A 127 -2.21 25.55 -13.72
N MET A 128 -3.31 25.59 -12.95
CA MET A 128 -3.42 24.80 -11.72
C MET A 128 -3.47 23.30 -12.03
N LYS A 129 -4.16 22.89 -13.09
CA LYS A 129 -4.22 21.51 -13.54
C LYS A 129 -2.83 20.99 -13.89
N GLU A 130 -2.09 21.72 -14.73
CA GLU A 130 -0.72 21.37 -15.12
C GLU A 130 0.20 21.26 -13.89
N LYS A 131 0.11 22.20 -12.95
CA LYS A 131 0.89 22.17 -11.71
C LYS A 131 0.61 20.91 -10.89
N LEU A 132 -0.64 20.51 -10.73
CA LEU A 132 -1.02 19.32 -9.98
C LEU A 132 -0.63 18.02 -10.69
N GLU A 133 -0.74 17.97 -12.01
CA GLU A 133 -0.29 16.83 -12.82
C GLU A 133 1.24 16.66 -12.73
N ASN A 134 2.01 17.75 -12.80
CA ASN A 134 3.45 17.73 -12.62
C ASN A 134 3.83 17.29 -11.20
N TYR A 135 3.12 17.75 -10.19
CA TYR A 135 3.32 17.33 -8.80
C TYR A 135 3.04 15.83 -8.62
N ALA A 136 1.89 15.33 -9.07
CA ALA A 136 1.52 13.92 -9.02
C ALA A 136 2.55 13.03 -9.73
N SER A 137 3.01 13.44 -10.91
CA SER A 137 4.03 12.73 -11.67
C SER A 137 5.38 12.72 -10.95
N SER A 138 5.74 13.79 -10.25
CA SER A 138 6.96 13.89 -9.44
C SER A 138 6.90 12.95 -8.23
N LEU A 139 5.75 12.90 -7.54
CA LEU A 139 5.52 11.97 -6.45
C LEU A 139 5.69 10.52 -6.90
N LEU A 140 5.04 10.12 -7.99
CA LEU A 140 5.16 8.76 -8.54
C LEU A 140 6.61 8.39 -8.84
N ARG A 141 7.34 9.28 -9.51
CA ARG A 141 8.78 9.03 -9.80
C ARG A 141 9.60 8.83 -8.53
N SER A 142 9.29 9.56 -7.44
CA SER A 142 10.01 9.40 -6.17
C SER A 142 9.72 8.07 -5.50
N TYR A 143 8.51 7.54 -5.62
CA TYR A 143 8.12 6.26 -5.01
C TYR A 143 8.66 5.06 -5.80
N VAL A 144 8.52 5.11 -7.13
CA VAL A 144 9.07 4.07 -8.02
C VAL A 144 10.59 3.98 -7.91
N GLY A 145 11.27 5.12 -7.82
CA GLY A 145 12.73 5.16 -7.65
C GLY A 145 13.24 4.52 -6.34
N LYS A 146 12.39 4.39 -5.31
CA LYS A 146 12.72 3.67 -4.06
C LYS A 146 12.69 2.15 -4.24
N ARG A 147 11.90 1.65 -5.17
CA ARG A 147 11.79 0.19 -5.44
C ARG A 147 12.89 -0.38 -6.34
N GLY A 148 13.62 0.43 -7.09
CA GLY A 148 14.65 0.02 -8.05
C GLY A 148 14.11 -0.10 -9.46
#